data_b526f4a7e7f9cf16428bf5d021df30eb
#
_entry.id   b526f4a7e7f9cf16428bf5d021df30eb
#
_cell.length_a   1.000
_cell.length_b   1.000
_cell.length_c   1.000
_cell.angle_alpha   90.00
_cell.angle_beta   90.00
_cell.angle_gamma   90.00
#
_symmetry.space_group_name_H-M   'P 1'
#
loop_
_entity.id
_entity.type
_entity.pdbx_description
1 polymer ?
#
loop_
_entity_poly.entity_id
_entity_poly.type
_entity_poly.pdbx_seq_one_letter_code
_entity_poly.pdbx_strand_id
1 'polypeptide(L)'
;FDDERYAEAQHDAYNPFDTEQLVICSLDFARRSKQRLEHLCEAEWDLLVVDEAHHLVWSEDAPSREYQAIEQLAEHVPGVLLLTATPEQLGMESHFARLRLLDPNRFHDFAQFVEEQKNYRPVADAVAMLLAGNKLSNDELNML
;
A
#
# COMPACT_ATOMS: atom_id res chain seq x y z
N PHE A 1 16.47 2.23 -13.28
CA PHE A 1 17.38 3.18 -12.64
C PHE A 1 18.23 2.42 -11.63
N ASP A 2 19.56 2.55 -11.69
CA ASP A 2 20.51 1.80 -10.88
C ASP A 2 21.56 2.73 -10.23
N ASP A 3 22.54 2.14 -9.53
CA ASP A 3 23.56 2.92 -8.80
C ASP A 3 24.46 3.74 -9.70
N GLU A 4 24.79 3.24 -10.89
CA GLU A 4 25.67 3.92 -11.84
C GLU A 4 24.97 5.18 -12.40
N ARG A 5 23.73 5.01 -12.86
CA ARG A 5 22.93 6.13 -13.36
C ARG A 5 22.62 7.18 -12.29
N TYR A 6 22.37 6.74 -11.06
CA TYR A 6 22.17 7.65 -9.94
C TYR A 6 23.44 8.48 -9.65
N ALA A 7 24.62 7.86 -9.66
CA ALA A 7 25.89 8.54 -9.43
C ALA A 7 26.21 9.55 -10.55
N GLU A 8 25.94 9.19 -11.80
CA GLU A 8 26.12 10.10 -12.96
C GLU A 8 25.18 11.32 -12.83
N ALA A 9 23.91 11.10 -12.55
CA ALA A 9 22.91 12.16 -12.44
C ALA A 9 23.18 13.13 -11.27
N GLN A 10 23.83 12.68 -10.19
CA GLN A 10 24.25 13.55 -9.08
C GLN A 10 25.24 14.66 -9.48
N HIS A 11 25.95 14.50 -10.59
CA HIS A 11 26.87 15.53 -11.07
C HIS A 11 26.16 16.67 -11.80
N ASP A 12 24.99 16.40 -12.37
CA ASP A 12 24.32 17.31 -13.30
C ASP A 12 23.09 18.00 -12.70
N ALA A 13 22.49 17.45 -11.64
CA ALA A 13 21.28 17.96 -11.03
C ALA A 13 21.32 17.92 -9.50
N TYR A 14 20.60 18.84 -8.85
CA TYR A 14 20.43 18.85 -7.39
C TYR A 14 19.74 17.57 -6.90
N ASN A 15 18.68 17.14 -7.58
CA ASN A 15 18.05 15.85 -7.38
C ASN A 15 18.22 14.98 -8.64
N PRO A 16 18.87 13.81 -8.55
CA PRO A 16 19.13 12.93 -9.69
C PRO A 16 17.89 12.43 -10.42
N PHE A 17 16.71 12.52 -9.81
CA PHE A 17 15.44 12.06 -10.38
C PHE A 17 14.68 13.16 -11.14
N ASP A 18 15.02 14.43 -10.98
CA ASP A 18 14.28 15.56 -11.59
C ASP A 18 14.35 15.57 -13.11
N THR A 19 15.33 14.90 -13.71
CA THR A 19 15.50 14.79 -15.16
C THR A 19 14.70 13.64 -15.77
N GLU A 20 14.06 12.81 -14.97
CA GLU A 20 13.42 11.58 -15.39
C GLU A 20 11.90 11.68 -15.29
N GLN A 21 11.19 11.38 -16.36
CA GLN A 21 9.72 11.29 -16.35
C GLN A 21 9.22 9.94 -15.87
N LEU A 22 10.05 8.90 -16.01
CA LEU A 22 9.74 7.53 -15.60
C LEU A 22 10.96 6.88 -14.98
N VAL A 23 10.84 6.44 -13.75
CA VAL A 23 11.87 5.67 -13.05
C VAL A 23 11.34 4.28 -12.72
N ILE A 24 12.09 3.26 -13.12
CA ILE A 24 11.91 1.88 -12.68
C ILE A 24 13.16 1.50 -11.89
N CYS A 25 12.97 1.15 -10.64
CA CYS A 25 14.07 0.72 -9.77
C CYS A 25 13.62 -0.37 -8.80
N SER A 26 14.57 -1.09 -8.21
CA SER A 26 14.26 -2.02 -7.13
C SER A 26 14.04 -1.27 -5.82
N LEU A 27 13.25 -1.87 -4.93
CA LEU A 27 13.05 -1.33 -3.59
C LEU A 27 14.36 -1.31 -2.78
N ASP A 28 15.24 -2.27 -3.01
CA ASP A 28 16.59 -2.28 -2.42
C ASP A 28 17.44 -1.10 -2.88
N PHE A 29 17.32 -0.71 -4.15
CA PHE A 29 17.96 0.50 -4.65
C PHE A 29 17.40 1.75 -3.94
N ALA A 30 16.08 1.90 -3.88
CA ALA A 30 15.41 3.06 -3.28
C ALA A 30 15.82 3.28 -1.80
N ARG A 31 15.90 2.21 -1.02
CA ARG A 31 16.19 2.25 0.43
C ARG A 31 17.67 2.14 0.80
N ARG A 32 18.59 2.03 -0.17
CA ARG A 32 20.02 1.80 0.09
C ARG A 32 20.67 2.90 0.91
N SER A 33 20.25 4.14 0.75
CA SER A 33 20.66 5.25 1.61
C SER A 33 19.47 6.17 1.92
N LYS A 34 19.55 6.84 3.07
CA LYS A 34 18.56 7.83 3.47
C LYS A 34 18.43 8.97 2.43
N GLN A 35 19.55 9.48 1.96
CA GLN A 35 19.59 10.54 0.96
C GLN A 35 18.86 10.14 -0.34
N ARG A 36 19.02 8.89 -0.77
CA ARG A 36 18.35 8.41 -2.00
C ARG A 36 16.85 8.36 -1.85
N LEU A 37 16.36 7.90 -0.70
CA LEU A 37 14.94 7.90 -0.39
C LEU A 37 14.40 9.34 -0.27
N GLU A 38 15.16 10.24 0.32
CA GLU A 38 14.83 11.67 0.38
C GLU A 38 14.71 12.27 -1.03
N HIS A 39 15.68 12.02 -1.93
CA HIS A 39 15.61 12.47 -3.33
C HIS A 39 14.39 11.90 -4.07
N LEU A 40 14.02 10.63 -3.82
CA LEU A 40 12.81 10.04 -4.39
C LEU A 40 11.53 10.70 -3.86
N CYS A 41 11.49 11.08 -2.58
CA CYS A 41 10.34 11.78 -1.99
C CYS A 41 10.24 13.24 -2.45
N GLU A 42 11.38 13.89 -2.70
CA GLU A 42 11.45 15.28 -3.16
C GLU A 42 11.14 15.44 -4.66
N ALA A 43 11.31 14.39 -5.45
CA ALA A 43 10.97 14.40 -6.86
C ALA A 43 9.44 14.44 -7.03
N GLU A 44 8.94 15.33 -7.88
CA GLU A 44 7.51 15.59 -8.08
C GLU A 44 6.85 14.50 -8.95
N TRP A 45 6.66 13.29 -8.37
CA TRP A 45 5.97 12.19 -9.03
C TRP A 45 4.45 12.34 -9.00
N ASP A 46 3.80 12.04 -10.11
CA ASP A 46 2.33 11.96 -10.21
C ASP A 46 1.78 10.62 -9.72
N LEU A 47 2.56 9.55 -9.88
CA LEU A 47 2.13 8.18 -9.59
C LEU A 47 3.27 7.31 -9.08
N LEU A 48 3.04 6.64 -7.96
CA LEU A 48 3.85 5.53 -7.46
C LEU A 48 3.20 4.21 -7.84
N VAL A 49 3.92 3.36 -8.55
CA VAL A 49 3.50 1.98 -8.84
C VAL A 49 4.39 1.02 -8.07
N VAL A 50 3.79 0.18 -7.25
CA VAL A 50 4.50 -0.86 -6.50
C VAL A 50 4.06 -2.22 -7.02
N ASP A 51 4.97 -2.90 -7.71
CA ASP A 51 4.74 -4.27 -8.15
C ASP A 51 5.05 -5.26 -7.04
N GLU A 52 4.35 -6.40 -7.05
CA GLU A 52 4.44 -7.45 -6.03
C GLU A 52 4.26 -6.91 -4.59
N ALA A 53 3.29 -6.00 -4.40
CA ALA A 53 3.02 -5.35 -3.13
C ALA A 53 2.74 -6.32 -1.96
N HIS A 54 2.55 -7.61 -2.24
CA HIS A 54 2.41 -8.65 -1.22
C HIS A 54 3.72 -8.90 -0.44
N HIS A 55 4.87 -8.47 -0.95
CA HIS A 55 6.15 -8.54 -0.24
C HIS A 55 6.33 -7.44 0.82
N LEU A 56 5.46 -6.44 0.84
CA LEU A 56 5.49 -5.40 1.87
C LEU A 56 4.93 -5.95 3.19
N VAL A 57 5.82 -6.44 4.05
CA VAL A 57 5.45 -7.00 5.34
C VAL A 57 5.22 -5.87 6.36
N TRP A 58 4.07 -5.94 7.02
CA TRP A 58 3.68 -5.00 8.05
C TRP A 58 3.16 -5.73 9.30
N SER A 59 3.49 -5.20 10.46
CA SER A 59 2.84 -5.50 11.73
C SER A 59 2.74 -4.22 12.54
N GLU A 60 1.80 -4.16 13.47
CA GLU A 60 1.55 -2.97 14.28
C GLU A 60 2.80 -2.52 15.06
N ASP A 61 3.55 -3.46 15.62
CA ASP A 61 4.74 -3.18 16.43
C ASP A 61 6.02 -2.94 15.61
N ALA A 62 6.13 -3.56 14.42
CA ALA A 62 7.37 -3.56 13.66
C ALA A 62 7.13 -3.70 12.15
N PRO A 63 6.68 -2.64 11.46
CA PRO A 63 6.60 -2.65 10.00
C PRO A 63 7.99 -2.84 9.38
N SER A 64 8.07 -3.60 8.29
CA SER A 64 9.34 -3.83 7.58
C SER A 64 9.92 -2.52 7.04
N ARG A 65 11.24 -2.50 6.83
CA ARG A 65 11.91 -1.33 6.24
C ARG A 65 11.44 -1.06 4.82
N GLU A 66 11.08 -2.11 4.10
CA GLU A 66 10.48 -2.06 2.77
C GLU A 66 9.15 -1.33 2.80
N TYR A 67 8.28 -1.72 3.72
CA TYR A 67 6.98 -1.07 3.92
C TYR A 67 7.14 0.41 4.29
N GLN A 68 8.02 0.73 5.26
CA GLN A 68 8.28 2.10 5.70
C GLN A 68 8.78 3.00 4.57
N ALA A 69 9.64 2.49 3.68
CA ALA A 69 10.12 3.25 2.54
C ALA A 69 9.00 3.56 1.53
N ILE A 70 8.11 2.59 1.27
CA ILE A 70 6.94 2.81 0.41
C ILE A 70 5.92 3.74 1.06
N GLU A 71 5.68 3.60 2.37
CA GLU A 71 4.79 4.50 3.13
C GLU A 71 5.28 5.95 3.02
N GLN A 72 6.58 6.18 3.24
CA GLN A 72 7.18 7.50 3.10
C GLN A 72 7.05 8.06 1.67
N LEU A 73 7.27 7.26 0.64
CA LEU A 73 7.08 7.68 -0.77
C LEU A 73 5.60 7.98 -1.06
N ALA A 74 4.68 7.15 -0.58
CA ALA A 74 3.24 7.30 -0.81
C ALA A 74 2.68 8.60 -0.23
N GLU A 75 3.28 9.13 0.84
CA GLU A 75 2.88 10.43 1.43
C GLU A 75 3.22 11.63 0.52
N HIS A 76 4.15 11.46 -0.43
CA HIS A 76 4.65 12.54 -1.29
C HIS A 76 4.10 12.49 -2.73
N VAL A 77 3.30 11.49 -3.06
CA VAL A 77 2.72 11.35 -4.41
C VAL A 77 1.19 11.40 -4.38
N PRO A 78 0.55 12.04 -5.35
CA PRO A 78 -0.91 12.16 -5.41
C PRO A 78 -1.61 10.84 -5.77
N GLY A 79 -0.92 9.89 -6.41
CA GLY A 79 -1.48 8.61 -6.83
C GLY A 79 -0.61 7.41 -6.42
N VAL A 80 -1.23 6.36 -5.88
CA VAL A 80 -0.56 5.09 -5.53
C VAL A 80 -1.29 3.93 -6.18
N LEU A 81 -0.55 3.08 -6.88
CA LEU A 81 -1.04 1.84 -7.48
C LEU A 81 -0.25 0.64 -6.93
N LEU A 82 -0.94 -0.25 -6.26
CA LEU A 82 -0.36 -1.49 -5.71
C LEU A 82 -0.79 -2.68 -6.58
N LEU A 83 0.18 -3.35 -7.19
CA LEU A 83 -0.03 -4.55 -8.00
C LEU A 83 0.31 -5.79 -7.16
N THR A 84 -0.58 -6.78 -7.16
CA THR A 84 -0.37 -8.03 -6.43
C THR A 84 -1.20 -9.16 -7.05
N ALA A 85 -0.60 -10.34 -7.16
CA ALA A 85 -1.29 -11.53 -7.66
C ALA A 85 -2.23 -12.17 -6.63
N THR A 86 -2.00 -11.95 -5.32
CA THR A 86 -2.70 -12.63 -4.23
C THR A 86 -3.14 -11.65 -3.13
N PRO A 87 -4.16 -10.80 -3.39
CA PRO A 87 -4.53 -9.73 -2.45
C PRO A 87 -5.08 -10.24 -1.10
N GLU A 88 -5.71 -11.41 -1.07
CA GLU A 88 -6.44 -11.91 0.11
C GLU A 88 -5.73 -13.00 0.92
N GLN A 89 -4.67 -13.61 0.39
CA GLN A 89 -4.07 -14.81 0.98
C GLN A 89 -3.12 -14.55 2.16
N LEU A 90 -2.76 -13.31 2.44
CA LEU A 90 -1.69 -12.95 3.38
C LEU A 90 -2.17 -12.48 4.77
N GLY A 91 -3.45 -12.70 5.09
CA GLY A 91 -4.02 -12.33 6.40
C GLY A 91 -4.41 -10.86 6.54
N MET A 92 -5.04 -10.56 7.69
CA MET A 92 -5.66 -9.26 7.98
C MET A 92 -4.65 -8.12 8.05
N GLU A 93 -3.48 -8.34 8.66
CA GLU A 93 -2.43 -7.34 8.78
C GLU A 93 -1.91 -6.90 7.41
N SER A 94 -1.64 -7.86 6.52
CA SER A 94 -1.16 -7.58 5.17
C SER A 94 -2.22 -6.87 4.31
N HIS A 95 -3.49 -7.19 4.51
CA HIS A 95 -4.60 -6.50 3.85
C HIS A 95 -4.73 -5.05 4.34
N PHE A 96 -4.75 -4.86 5.65
CA PHE A 96 -4.76 -3.55 6.30
C PHE A 96 -3.59 -2.67 5.84
N ALA A 97 -2.38 -3.22 5.82
CA ALA A 97 -1.18 -2.52 5.40
C ALA A 97 -1.28 -1.90 4.00
N ARG A 98 -1.83 -2.65 3.04
CA ARG A 98 -2.04 -2.15 1.68
C ARG A 98 -3.13 -1.08 1.62
N LEU A 99 -4.23 -1.24 2.35
CA LEU A 99 -5.29 -0.22 2.44
C LEU A 99 -4.76 1.07 3.07
N ARG A 100 -3.92 0.95 4.10
CA ARG A 100 -3.27 2.09 4.76
C ARG A 100 -2.36 2.87 3.83
N LEU A 101 -1.63 2.21 2.92
CA LEU A 101 -0.83 2.90 1.89
C LEU A 101 -1.70 3.68 0.90
N LEU A 102 -2.94 3.23 0.63
CA LEU A 102 -3.86 3.88 -0.30
C LEU A 102 -4.67 5.02 0.37
N ASP A 103 -5.06 4.85 1.63
CA ASP A 103 -5.83 5.84 2.39
C ASP A 103 -5.45 5.78 3.88
N PRO A 104 -4.35 6.44 4.28
CA PRO A 104 -3.86 6.42 5.66
C PRO A 104 -4.81 7.12 6.64
N ASN A 105 -5.66 8.03 6.17
CA ASN A 105 -6.62 8.72 7.02
C ASN A 105 -7.75 7.80 7.47
N ARG A 106 -8.20 6.92 6.59
CA ARG A 106 -9.24 5.93 6.89
C ARG A 106 -8.68 4.71 7.62
N PHE A 107 -7.53 4.21 7.20
CA PHE A 107 -6.92 2.98 7.72
C PHE A 107 -5.73 3.30 8.63
N HIS A 108 -5.99 4.01 9.74
CA HIS A 108 -4.97 4.42 10.72
C HIS A 108 -4.92 3.49 11.95
N ASP A 109 -5.99 2.76 12.26
CA ASP A 109 -6.14 1.91 13.44
C ASP A 109 -6.45 0.47 13.03
N PHE A 110 -5.53 -0.45 13.31
CA PHE A 110 -5.68 -1.86 12.95
C PHE A 110 -6.76 -2.57 13.78
N ALA A 111 -6.90 -2.23 15.06
CA ALA A 111 -7.91 -2.85 15.92
C ALA A 111 -9.32 -2.48 15.45
N GLN A 112 -9.53 -1.21 15.10
CA GLN A 112 -10.78 -0.74 14.51
C GLN A 112 -11.09 -1.46 13.20
N PHE A 113 -10.10 -1.59 12.31
CA PHE A 113 -10.24 -2.31 11.04
C PHE A 113 -10.67 -3.76 11.24
N VAL A 114 -10.04 -4.48 12.20
CA VAL A 114 -10.38 -5.86 12.52
C VAL A 114 -11.84 -5.98 13.02
N GLU A 115 -12.29 -5.03 13.84
CA GLU A 115 -13.66 -5.00 14.34
C GLU A 115 -14.68 -4.72 13.22
N GLU A 116 -14.39 -3.77 12.34
CA GLU A 116 -15.21 -3.49 11.16
C GLU A 116 -15.34 -4.72 10.25
N GLN A 117 -14.24 -5.45 10.01
CA GLN A 117 -14.23 -6.65 9.19
C GLN A 117 -15.07 -7.79 9.79
N LYS A 118 -15.07 -7.94 11.13
CA LYS A 118 -15.91 -8.92 11.81
C LYS A 118 -17.40 -8.60 11.64
N ASN A 119 -17.76 -7.33 11.70
CA ASN A 119 -19.16 -6.87 11.57
C ASN A 119 -19.64 -6.89 10.11
N TYR A 120 -18.72 -6.72 9.14
CA TYR A 120 -19.07 -6.71 7.73
C TYR A 120 -19.39 -8.11 7.16
N ARG A 121 -18.76 -9.14 7.66
CA ARG A 121 -18.93 -10.52 7.15
C ARG A 121 -20.38 -11.04 7.24
N PRO A 122 -21.09 -10.93 8.38
CA PRO A 122 -22.48 -11.35 8.47
C PRO A 122 -23.41 -10.63 7.49
N VAL A 123 -23.17 -9.32 7.28
CA VAL A 123 -23.96 -8.51 6.34
C VAL A 123 -23.70 -8.95 4.90
N ALA A 124 -22.44 -9.19 4.52
CA ALA A 124 -22.08 -9.67 3.19
C ALA A 124 -22.67 -11.06 2.89
N ASP A 125 -22.66 -11.96 3.87
CA ASP A 125 -23.25 -13.29 3.76
C ASP A 125 -24.79 -13.20 3.59
N ALA A 126 -25.46 -12.34 4.36
CA ALA A 126 -26.90 -12.10 4.23
C ALA A 126 -27.28 -11.54 2.84
N VAL A 127 -26.51 -10.58 2.33
CA VAL A 127 -26.70 -10.04 0.99
C VAL A 127 -26.48 -11.11 -0.09
N ALA A 128 -25.45 -11.94 0.04
CA ALA A 128 -25.19 -13.04 -0.89
C ALA A 128 -26.35 -14.07 -0.90
N MET A 129 -26.92 -14.38 0.26
CA MET A 129 -28.09 -15.26 0.35
C MET A 129 -29.34 -14.67 -0.31
N LEU A 130 -29.58 -13.35 -0.15
CA LEU A 130 -30.67 -12.65 -0.83
C LEU A 130 -30.49 -12.66 -2.34
N LEU A 131 -29.30 -12.40 -2.86
CA LEU A 131 -29.01 -12.44 -4.29
C LEU A 131 -29.14 -13.84 -4.88
N ALA A 132 -28.89 -14.89 -4.09
CA ALA A 132 -29.10 -16.28 -4.48
C ALA A 132 -30.58 -16.71 -4.43
N GLY A 133 -31.51 -15.82 -4.04
CA GLY A 133 -32.94 -16.10 -3.95
C GLY A 133 -33.35 -16.92 -2.71
N ASN A 134 -32.49 -17.04 -1.73
CA ASN A 134 -32.77 -17.70 -0.47
C ASN A 134 -33.51 -16.77 0.51
N LYS A 135 -34.41 -17.36 1.34
CA LYS A 135 -35.04 -16.58 2.40
C LYS A 135 -34.08 -16.39 3.56
N LEU A 136 -33.92 -15.15 4.03
CA LEU A 136 -33.18 -14.85 5.24
C LEU A 136 -33.95 -15.31 6.48
N SER A 137 -33.24 -15.77 7.50
CA SER A 137 -33.79 -15.98 8.83
C SER A 137 -34.08 -14.64 9.52
N ASN A 138 -34.88 -14.66 10.60
CA ASN A 138 -35.18 -13.44 11.37
C ASN A 138 -33.93 -12.82 12.01
N ASP A 139 -32.94 -13.63 12.35
CA ASP A 139 -31.66 -13.15 12.92
C ASP A 139 -30.80 -12.45 11.86
N GLU A 140 -30.79 -12.93 10.64
CA GLU A 140 -30.09 -12.30 9.49
C GLU A 140 -30.78 -11.00 9.03
N LEU A 141 -32.09 -10.91 9.13
CA LEU A 141 -32.86 -9.70 8.83
C LEU A 141 -32.61 -8.56 9.84
N ASN A 142 -32.26 -8.86 11.07
CA ASN A 142 -31.96 -7.86 12.11
C ASN A 142 -30.52 -7.31 11.99
N MET A 143 -29.68 -7.86 11.13
CA MET A 143 -28.30 -7.41 10.87
C MET A 143 -28.16 -6.46 9.67
N LEU A 144 -29.21 -6.33 8.85
CA LEU A 144 -29.29 -5.41 7.71
C LEU A 144 -29.89 -4.07 8.13
#